data_1c5822deaebd67838bd5c05d4f2898cd
#
_entry.id   1c5822deaebd67838bd5c05d4f2898cd
#
_cell.length_a   1.000
_cell.length_b   1.000
_cell.length_c   1.000
_cell.angle_alpha   90.00
_cell.angle_beta   90.00
_cell.angle_gamma   90.00
#
_symmetry.space_group_name_H-M   'P 1'
#
loop_
_entity.id
_entity.type
_entity.pdbx_description
1 polymer ?
#
loop_
_entity_poly.entity_id
_entity_poly.type
_entity_poly.pdbx_seq_one_letter_code
_entity_poly.pdbx_strand_id
1 'polypeptide(L)'
;DKLNIDRYLPEQEKSKQKKSPKQSKPITPETAAVATVTNVSTQALQTLNIKGDLAIGELVFSNAKLSDIALSINAADGLIELNPVSAKLYQGTYSGNIVLNAKDKIPNLTMQSKLAAVQTEPLLNDVMGTADLLGEANINLSLSSVGADINKLKSSLSGNGDIIFKDGI
;
A
#
# COMPACT_ATOMS: atom_id res chain seq x y z
N ASP A 1 -18.26 6.01 5.58
CA ASP A 1 -17.74 6.48 4.29
C ASP A 1 -16.84 5.42 3.69
N LYS A 2 -17.04 5.15 2.40
CA LYS A 2 -16.30 4.13 1.66
C LYS A 2 -15.25 4.78 0.77
N LEU A 3 -13.98 4.48 1.00
CA LEU A 3 -12.85 4.96 0.21
C LEU A 3 -12.34 3.84 -0.71
N ASN A 4 -12.24 4.11 -2.02
CA ASN A 4 -11.63 3.19 -2.98
C ASN A 4 -10.38 3.83 -3.57
N ILE A 5 -9.21 3.39 -3.11
CA ILE A 5 -7.91 3.92 -3.54
C ILE A 5 -7.54 3.43 -4.94
N ASP A 6 -8.03 2.27 -5.39
CA ASP A 6 -7.71 1.73 -6.73
C ASP A 6 -8.11 2.68 -7.86
N ARG A 7 -9.06 3.59 -7.63
CA ARG A 7 -9.46 4.64 -8.56
C ARG A 7 -8.43 5.76 -8.73
N TYR A 8 -7.49 5.87 -7.79
CA TYR A 8 -6.47 6.92 -7.77
C TYR A 8 -5.07 6.39 -8.06
N LEU A 9 -4.91 5.06 -8.19
CA LEU A 9 -3.65 4.46 -8.62
C LEU A 9 -3.51 4.54 -10.15
N PRO A 10 -2.30 4.81 -10.69
CA PRO A 10 -2.08 4.77 -12.13
C PRO A 10 -2.32 3.35 -12.67
N GLU A 11 -3.08 3.25 -13.76
CA GLU A 11 -3.31 1.97 -14.44
C GLU A 11 -1.97 1.36 -14.84
N GLN A 12 -1.69 0.15 -14.37
CA GLN A 12 -0.57 -0.63 -14.89
C GLN A 12 -0.91 -1.01 -16.33
N GLU A 13 -0.08 -0.55 -17.27
CA GLU A 13 -0.24 -0.82 -18.69
C GLU A 13 -0.39 -2.32 -18.97
N LYS A 14 -1.61 -2.72 -19.28
CA LYS A 14 -1.87 -4.02 -19.89
C LYS A 14 -1.25 -3.99 -21.28
N SER A 15 -0.15 -4.67 -21.47
CA SER A 15 0.51 -4.88 -22.75
C SER A 15 -0.48 -5.43 -23.79
N LYS A 16 -0.98 -4.56 -24.68
CA LYS A 16 -1.63 -4.95 -25.91
C LYS A 16 -0.76 -4.51 -27.09
N GLN A 17 -0.20 -5.51 -27.74
CA GLN A 17 0.47 -5.35 -29.02
C GLN A 17 -0.51 -4.86 -30.12
N LYS A 18 0.04 -3.94 -30.95
CA LYS A 18 -0.28 -3.63 -32.36
C LYS A 18 -1.58 -2.91 -32.72
N LYS A 19 -1.49 -1.65 -33.13
CA LYS A 19 -1.45 -1.18 -34.54
C LYS A 19 -1.50 0.35 -34.59
N SER A 20 -0.50 0.96 -35.24
CA SER A 20 -0.50 2.37 -35.71
C SER A 20 -1.19 2.49 -37.08
N PRO A 21 -1.34 3.68 -37.72
CA PRO A 21 -1.42 5.05 -37.21
C PRO A 21 -2.60 5.86 -37.80
N LYS A 22 -2.95 7.04 -37.23
CA LYS A 22 -3.30 8.24 -38.03
C LYS A 22 -3.34 9.51 -37.17
N GLN A 23 -2.70 10.52 -37.72
CA GLN A 23 -2.58 11.87 -37.23
C GLN A 23 -3.91 12.61 -37.14
N SER A 24 -4.07 13.49 -36.17
CA SER A 24 -4.64 14.82 -36.34
C SER A 24 -4.42 15.72 -35.11
N LYS A 25 -4.22 16.98 -35.39
CA LYS A 25 -3.71 18.17 -34.70
C LYS A 25 -4.43 18.61 -33.40
N PRO A 26 -3.88 19.64 -32.72
CA PRO A 26 -3.99 19.84 -31.27
C PRO A 26 -5.16 20.77 -30.89
N ILE A 27 -5.75 20.47 -29.73
CA ILE A 27 -6.57 21.45 -29.01
C ILE A 27 -6.10 21.40 -27.56
N THR A 28 -5.54 22.50 -27.10
CA THR A 28 -5.21 22.79 -25.71
C THR A 28 -6.50 23.02 -24.93
N PRO A 29 -6.69 22.38 -23.82
CA PRO A 29 -7.21 23.03 -22.64
C PRO A 29 -6.27 22.80 -21.45
N GLU A 30 -6.09 23.87 -20.77
CA GLU A 30 -5.51 24.01 -19.45
C GLU A 30 -5.97 22.90 -18.52
N THR A 31 -5.12 21.91 -18.29
CA THR A 31 -5.45 20.77 -17.44
C THR A 31 -4.74 20.97 -16.11
N ALA A 32 -5.56 21.11 -15.08
CA ALA A 32 -5.12 21.00 -13.71
C ALA A 32 -4.13 19.84 -13.56
N ALA A 33 -2.96 20.13 -13.04
CA ALA A 33 -1.88 19.19 -12.84
C ALA A 33 -2.35 18.04 -11.93
N VAL A 34 -2.64 16.90 -12.54
CA VAL A 34 -2.60 15.63 -11.83
C VAL A 34 -1.12 15.38 -11.55
N ALA A 35 -0.68 15.74 -10.36
CA ALA A 35 0.67 15.45 -9.90
C ALA A 35 0.85 13.92 -9.94
N THR A 36 1.61 13.47 -10.90
CA THR A 36 2.13 12.10 -10.93
C THR A 36 3.02 11.94 -9.70
N VAL A 37 2.52 11.25 -8.68
CA VAL A 37 3.24 11.01 -7.42
C VAL A 37 4.32 9.95 -7.67
N THR A 38 5.26 10.23 -8.54
CA THR A 38 6.39 9.33 -8.86
C THR A 38 7.67 9.69 -8.10
N ASN A 39 7.76 10.89 -7.55
CA ASN A 39 8.92 11.31 -6.75
C ASN A 39 8.42 12.10 -5.54
N VAL A 40 8.27 11.44 -4.40
CA VAL A 40 8.11 12.15 -3.15
C VAL A 40 9.46 12.80 -2.82
N SER A 41 9.52 14.13 -2.88
CA SER A 41 10.75 14.84 -2.54
C SER A 41 11.13 14.54 -1.09
N THR A 42 12.33 14.01 -0.87
CA THR A 42 12.88 13.79 0.47
C THR A 42 12.83 15.06 1.33
N GLN A 43 13.04 16.23 0.69
CA GLN A 43 12.95 17.53 1.34
C GLN A 43 11.54 17.82 1.87
N ALA A 44 10.49 17.49 1.10
CA ALA A 44 9.11 17.66 1.55
C ALA A 44 8.81 16.76 2.75
N LEU A 45 9.35 15.55 2.80
CA LEU A 45 9.21 14.64 3.95
C LEU A 45 9.95 15.18 5.19
N GLN A 46 11.10 15.81 5.00
CA GLN A 46 11.89 16.38 6.11
C GLN A 46 11.22 17.61 6.76
N THR A 47 10.39 18.33 6.02
CA THR A 47 9.66 19.49 6.55
C THR A 47 8.27 19.15 7.08
N LEU A 48 7.84 17.89 6.91
CA LEU A 48 6.53 17.44 7.36
C LEU A 48 6.49 17.39 8.90
N ASN A 49 5.50 18.05 9.48
CA ASN A 49 5.23 18.00 10.91
C ASN A 49 3.72 17.77 11.10
N ILE A 50 3.35 16.52 11.33
CA ILE A 50 1.95 16.08 11.48
C ILE A 50 1.87 15.09 12.64
N LYS A 51 0.87 15.28 13.49
CA LYS A 51 0.49 14.31 14.51
C LYS A 51 -1.02 14.20 14.56
N GLY A 52 -1.53 12.97 14.52
CA GLY A 52 -2.97 12.75 14.54
C GLY A 52 -3.36 11.30 14.42
N ASP A 53 -4.66 11.07 14.58
CA ASP A 53 -5.27 9.75 14.42
C ASP A 53 -6.25 9.80 13.25
N LEU A 54 -6.28 8.74 12.45
CA LEU A 54 -7.18 8.57 11.33
C LEU A 54 -7.98 7.29 11.50
N ALA A 55 -9.30 7.40 11.30
CA ALA A 55 -10.19 6.26 11.25
C ALA A 55 -10.92 6.24 9.90
N ILE A 56 -10.94 5.08 9.24
CA ILE A 56 -11.62 4.86 7.96
C ILE A 56 -12.54 3.66 8.11
N GLY A 57 -13.82 3.83 7.81
CA GLY A 57 -14.82 2.77 7.93
C GLY A 57 -14.59 1.62 6.95
N GLU A 58 -14.48 1.93 5.66
CA GLU A 58 -14.25 0.96 4.61
C GLU A 58 -13.21 1.46 3.61
N LEU A 59 -12.29 0.58 3.21
CA LEU A 59 -11.25 0.83 2.23
C LEU A 59 -11.17 -0.33 1.25
N VAL A 60 -11.06 -0.02 -0.04
CA VAL A 60 -10.70 -1.00 -1.07
C VAL A 60 -9.32 -0.62 -1.61
N PHE A 61 -8.39 -1.58 -1.57
CA PHE A 61 -7.03 -1.44 -2.06
C PHE A 61 -6.59 -2.74 -2.75
N SER A 62 -6.16 -2.66 -4.01
CA SER A 62 -5.81 -3.83 -4.84
C SER A 62 -6.91 -4.90 -4.80
N ASN A 63 -8.16 -4.50 -4.91
CA ASN A 63 -9.38 -5.28 -4.75
C ASN A 63 -9.60 -5.87 -3.33
N ALA A 64 -8.62 -5.85 -2.45
CA ALA A 64 -8.81 -6.27 -1.07
C ALA A 64 -9.73 -5.30 -0.32
N LYS A 65 -10.63 -5.85 0.49
CA LYS A 65 -11.61 -5.10 1.28
C LYS A 65 -11.17 -5.07 2.74
N LEU A 66 -10.99 -3.87 3.27
CA LEU A 66 -10.65 -3.62 4.65
C LEU A 66 -11.75 -2.79 5.32
N SER A 67 -11.96 -3.02 6.61
CA SER A 67 -12.88 -2.22 7.41
C SER A 67 -12.28 -1.85 8.76
N ASP A 68 -12.91 -0.89 9.43
CA ASP A 68 -12.50 -0.43 10.76
C ASP A 68 -11.01 -0.10 10.84
N ILE A 69 -10.49 0.58 9.81
CA ILE A 69 -9.09 0.96 9.78
C ILE A 69 -8.86 2.10 10.78
N ALA A 70 -7.88 1.91 11.64
CA ALA A 70 -7.40 2.95 12.53
C ALA A 70 -5.89 3.04 12.45
N LEU A 71 -5.36 4.24 12.40
CA LEU A 71 -3.93 4.50 12.43
C LEU A 71 -3.62 5.81 13.15
N SER A 72 -2.48 5.84 13.85
CA SER A 72 -1.89 7.06 14.38
C SER A 72 -0.69 7.43 13.52
N ILE A 73 -0.61 8.69 13.14
CA ILE A 73 0.52 9.27 12.41
C ILE A 73 1.30 10.21 13.31
N ASN A 74 2.61 10.07 13.30
CA ASN A 74 3.56 11.01 13.88
C ASN A 74 4.67 11.27 12.86
N ALA A 75 4.73 12.47 12.33
CA ALA A 75 5.73 12.87 11.35
C ALA A 75 6.43 14.12 11.83
N ALA A 76 7.74 14.05 12.01
CA ALA A 76 8.58 15.18 12.41
C ALA A 76 10.01 14.97 11.90
N ASP A 77 10.65 16.03 11.43
CA ASP A 77 12.08 16.06 11.07
C ASP A 77 12.49 14.90 10.13
N GLY A 78 11.65 14.55 9.17
CA GLY A 78 11.90 13.46 8.22
C GLY A 78 11.68 12.06 8.76
N LEU A 79 11.23 11.89 9.98
CA LEU A 79 10.77 10.62 10.52
C LEU A 79 9.24 10.57 10.46
N ILE A 80 8.68 9.59 9.76
CA ILE A 80 7.26 9.40 9.64
C ILE A 80 6.91 8.03 10.19
N GLU A 81 6.10 8.00 11.22
CA GLU A 81 5.69 6.79 11.92
C GLU A 81 4.17 6.64 11.80
N LEU A 82 3.72 5.48 11.33
CA LEU A 82 2.34 5.04 11.41
C LEU A 82 2.28 3.91 12.44
N ASN A 83 1.83 4.22 13.65
CA ASN A 83 1.84 3.27 14.77
C ASN A 83 0.82 3.69 15.86
N PRO A 84 -0.18 2.84 16.19
CA PRO A 84 -0.49 1.58 15.51
C PRO A 84 -1.18 1.78 14.15
N VAL A 85 -1.11 0.77 13.31
CA VAL A 85 -1.99 0.59 12.16
C VAL A 85 -2.81 -0.67 12.41
N SER A 86 -4.12 -0.59 12.33
CA SER A 86 -5.04 -1.72 12.52
C SER A 86 -6.18 -1.70 11.51
N ALA A 87 -6.67 -2.87 11.15
CA ALA A 87 -7.83 -3.04 10.29
C ALA A 87 -8.49 -4.41 10.50
N LYS A 88 -9.73 -4.55 10.06
CA LYS A 88 -10.39 -5.84 9.88
C LYS A 88 -10.43 -6.22 8.41
N LEU A 89 -10.24 -7.47 8.08
CA LEU A 89 -10.30 -7.99 6.73
C LEU A 89 -10.63 -9.49 6.72
N TYR A 90 -11.59 -9.90 5.92
CA TYR A 90 -11.94 -11.32 5.69
C TYR A 90 -12.04 -12.15 6.99
N GLN A 91 -12.84 -11.68 7.94
CA GLN A 91 -13.07 -12.24 9.29
C GLN A 91 -11.83 -12.22 10.21
N GLY A 92 -10.67 -11.84 9.70
CA GLY A 92 -9.44 -11.67 10.46
C GLY A 92 -9.12 -10.21 10.77
N THR A 93 -7.92 -10.00 11.30
CA THR A 93 -7.41 -8.69 11.68
C THR A 93 -6.01 -8.45 11.13
N TYR A 94 -5.74 -7.21 10.81
CA TYR A 94 -4.41 -6.68 10.53
C TYR A 94 -3.97 -5.79 11.70
N SER A 95 -2.72 -5.90 12.08
CA SER A 95 -2.06 -4.94 12.96
C SER A 95 -0.61 -4.76 12.53
N GLY A 96 -0.07 -3.57 12.71
CA GLY A 96 1.31 -3.32 12.34
C GLY A 96 1.80 -1.92 12.67
N ASN A 97 3.02 -1.67 12.25
CA ASN A 97 3.65 -0.37 12.29
C ASN A 97 4.49 -0.16 11.01
N ILE A 98 4.54 1.07 10.57
CA ILE A 98 5.31 1.48 9.40
C ILE A 98 6.14 2.69 9.80
N VAL A 99 7.43 2.65 9.52
CA VAL A 99 8.36 3.76 9.77
C VAL A 99 9.09 4.11 8.49
N LEU A 100 8.94 5.34 8.03
CA LEU A 100 9.72 5.91 6.94
C LEU A 100 10.70 6.93 7.52
N ASN A 101 11.98 6.60 7.49
CA ASN A 101 13.05 7.50 7.87
C ASN A 101 13.64 8.17 6.62
N ALA A 102 13.34 9.43 6.43
CA ALA A 102 13.79 10.29 5.34
C ALA A 102 14.74 11.41 5.83
N LYS A 103 15.39 11.25 7.00
CA LYS A 103 16.36 12.21 7.53
C LYS A 103 17.59 12.32 6.62
N ASP A 104 17.98 11.21 6.02
CA ASP A 104 19.08 11.14 5.07
C ASP A 104 18.61 11.31 3.62
N LYS A 105 19.58 11.45 2.70
CA LYS A 105 19.30 11.60 1.27
C LYS A 105 18.55 10.41 0.67
N ILE A 106 18.73 9.23 1.24
CA ILE A 106 18.09 7.99 0.77
C ILE A 106 17.17 7.51 1.89
N PRO A 107 15.85 7.57 1.70
CA PRO A 107 14.89 7.09 2.67
C PRO A 107 15.01 5.59 2.95
N ASN A 108 14.73 5.23 4.20
CA ASN A 108 14.63 3.86 4.67
C ASN A 108 13.20 3.63 5.16
N LEU A 109 12.57 2.58 4.66
CA LEU A 109 11.24 2.12 5.06
C LEU A 109 11.37 0.82 5.86
N THR A 110 10.77 0.76 7.03
CA THR A 110 10.58 -0.47 7.79
C THR A 110 9.11 -0.72 8.06
N MET A 111 8.69 -1.96 8.00
CA MET A 111 7.32 -2.36 8.23
C MET A 111 7.28 -3.66 9.02
N GLN A 112 6.49 -3.67 10.07
CA GLN A 112 6.11 -4.89 10.78
C GLN A 112 4.60 -5.07 10.64
N SER A 113 4.18 -6.25 10.23
CA SER A 113 2.78 -6.55 9.93
C SER A 113 2.40 -7.91 10.46
N LYS A 114 1.22 -7.98 11.04
CA LYS A 114 0.60 -9.21 11.51
C LYS A 114 -0.81 -9.30 10.96
N LEU A 115 -1.09 -10.40 10.27
CA LEU A 115 -2.45 -10.82 9.95
C LEU A 115 -2.80 -12.00 10.83
N ALA A 116 -3.97 -11.98 11.42
CA ALA A 116 -4.45 -13.04 12.30
C ALA A 116 -5.84 -13.49 11.87
N ALA A 117 -6.02 -14.81 11.77
CA ALA A 117 -7.29 -15.46 11.46
C ALA A 117 -7.95 -15.01 10.15
N VAL A 118 -7.15 -14.70 9.13
CA VAL A 118 -7.68 -14.22 7.83
C VAL A 118 -8.16 -15.40 7.00
N GLN A 119 -9.42 -15.36 6.55
CA GLN A 119 -9.98 -16.35 5.64
C GLN A 119 -9.36 -16.18 4.25
N THR A 120 -8.67 -17.23 3.77
CA THR A 120 -7.88 -17.16 2.53
C THR A 120 -8.75 -17.15 1.29
N GLU A 121 -9.80 -17.94 1.25
CA GLU A 121 -10.68 -18.06 0.09
C GLU A 121 -11.26 -16.71 -0.38
N PRO A 122 -12.00 -15.94 0.45
CA PRO A 122 -12.55 -14.67 0.01
C PRO A 122 -11.48 -13.62 -0.28
N LEU A 123 -10.34 -13.66 0.42
CA LEU A 123 -9.20 -12.78 0.15
C LEU A 123 -8.62 -13.05 -1.25
N LEU A 124 -8.33 -14.31 -1.56
CA LEU A 124 -7.73 -14.70 -2.84
C LEU A 124 -8.70 -14.47 -4.01
N ASN A 125 -9.99 -14.74 -3.81
CA ASN A 125 -11.00 -14.43 -4.81
C ASN A 125 -11.05 -12.93 -5.15
N ASP A 126 -11.02 -12.07 -4.15
CA ASP A 126 -11.06 -10.62 -4.37
C ASP A 126 -9.76 -10.11 -5.03
N VAL A 127 -8.59 -10.58 -4.59
CA VAL A 127 -7.29 -10.05 -5.04
C VAL A 127 -6.80 -10.69 -6.34
N MET A 128 -7.01 -12.00 -6.50
CA MET A 128 -6.45 -12.79 -7.61
C MET A 128 -7.51 -13.31 -8.58
N GLY A 129 -8.79 -13.30 -8.18
CA GLY A 129 -9.89 -13.85 -8.97
C GLY A 129 -10.03 -15.37 -8.92
N THR A 130 -9.19 -16.06 -8.16
CA THR A 130 -9.23 -17.51 -7.90
C THR A 130 -8.90 -17.79 -6.46
N ALA A 131 -9.45 -18.86 -5.90
CA ALA A 131 -9.18 -19.31 -4.54
C ALA A 131 -8.75 -20.78 -4.56
N ASP A 132 -7.47 -21.01 -4.75
CA ASP A 132 -6.88 -22.34 -4.74
C ASP A 132 -6.41 -22.79 -3.34
N LEU A 133 -6.58 -21.92 -2.34
CA LEU A 133 -6.19 -22.18 -0.96
C LEU A 133 -7.34 -21.81 -0.04
N LEU A 134 -7.88 -22.79 0.66
CA LEU A 134 -8.93 -22.63 1.67
C LEU A 134 -8.31 -22.60 3.07
N GLY A 135 -9.05 -22.10 4.04
CA GLY A 135 -8.67 -22.12 5.45
C GLY A 135 -8.32 -20.75 6.03
N GLU A 136 -7.76 -20.77 7.22
CA GLU A 136 -7.36 -19.58 7.98
C GLU A 136 -5.85 -19.35 7.88
N ALA A 137 -5.45 -18.14 7.53
CA ALA A 137 -4.05 -17.74 7.52
C ALA A 137 -3.69 -16.83 8.69
N ASN A 138 -2.54 -17.11 9.29
CA ASN A 138 -1.85 -16.25 10.24
C ASN A 138 -0.48 -15.91 9.68
N ILE A 139 -0.18 -14.61 9.52
CA ILE A 139 1.01 -14.14 8.83
C ILE A 139 1.71 -13.09 9.71
N ASN A 140 3.01 -13.24 9.92
CA ASN A 140 3.85 -12.21 10.50
C ASN A 140 4.92 -11.83 9.48
N LEU A 141 5.11 -10.53 9.24
CA LEU A 141 6.08 -10.01 8.29
C LEU A 141 6.91 -8.91 8.95
N SER A 142 8.22 -8.97 8.74
CA SER A 142 9.14 -7.87 9.03
C SER A 142 9.88 -7.52 7.75
N LEU A 143 9.62 -6.34 7.21
CA LEU A 143 10.14 -5.90 5.93
C LEU A 143 10.96 -4.61 6.09
N SER A 144 11.98 -4.48 5.28
CA SER A 144 12.77 -3.26 5.16
C SER A 144 13.09 -2.97 3.70
N SER A 145 13.26 -1.70 3.39
CA SER A 145 13.55 -1.25 2.04
C SER A 145 14.27 0.09 2.06
N VAL A 146 15.13 0.34 1.08
CA VAL A 146 15.90 1.58 0.96
C VAL A 146 15.77 2.12 -0.46
N GLY A 147 15.35 3.38 -0.60
CA GLY A 147 15.22 3.96 -1.94
C GLY A 147 14.64 5.36 -1.95
N ALA A 148 15.05 6.15 -2.94
CA ALA A 148 14.58 7.52 -3.13
C ALA A 148 13.24 7.61 -3.88
N ASP A 149 12.78 6.51 -4.47
CA ASP A 149 11.53 6.42 -5.21
C ASP A 149 10.89 5.03 -5.02
N ILE A 150 9.64 4.89 -5.45
CA ILE A 150 8.84 3.67 -5.27
C ILE A 150 9.46 2.44 -5.97
N ASN A 151 10.14 2.62 -7.11
CA ASN A 151 10.78 1.52 -7.82
C ASN A 151 12.01 1.02 -7.08
N LYS A 152 12.80 1.95 -6.53
CA LYS A 152 13.95 1.61 -5.68
C LYS A 152 13.50 0.93 -4.39
N LEU A 153 12.46 1.43 -3.74
CA LEU A 153 11.86 0.78 -2.57
C LEU A 153 11.39 -0.64 -2.90
N LYS A 154 10.69 -0.84 -4.02
CA LYS A 154 10.26 -2.19 -4.44
C LYS A 154 11.45 -3.12 -4.73
N SER A 155 12.49 -2.64 -5.41
CA SER A 155 13.64 -3.46 -5.80
C SER A 155 14.60 -3.78 -4.65
N SER A 156 14.58 -3.00 -3.57
CA SER A 156 15.42 -3.20 -2.39
C SER A 156 14.68 -3.87 -1.23
N LEU A 157 13.41 -4.26 -1.45
CA LEU A 157 12.60 -4.89 -0.42
C LEU A 157 13.24 -6.19 0.07
N SER A 158 13.46 -6.28 1.36
CA SER A 158 14.02 -7.45 2.04
C SER A 158 13.33 -7.65 3.39
N GLY A 159 13.42 -8.85 3.92
CA GLY A 159 12.82 -9.15 5.22
C GLY A 159 12.63 -10.64 5.45
N ASN A 160 11.88 -10.92 6.50
CA ASN A 160 11.50 -12.27 6.89
C ASN A 160 10.04 -12.30 7.31
N GLY A 161 9.45 -13.49 7.29
CA GLY A 161 8.09 -13.68 7.74
C GLY A 161 7.75 -15.14 7.95
N ASP A 162 6.70 -15.33 8.73
CA ASP A 162 6.12 -16.65 9.03
C ASP A 162 4.68 -16.67 8.53
N ILE A 163 4.31 -17.77 7.89
CA ILE A 163 2.94 -18.01 7.43
C ILE A 163 2.49 -19.34 7.99
N ILE A 164 1.39 -19.33 8.71
CA ILE A 164 0.76 -20.53 9.29
C ILE A 164 -0.66 -20.63 8.74
N PHE A 165 -0.94 -21.73 8.06
CA PHE A 165 -2.29 -22.08 7.63
C PHE A 165 -2.91 -23.08 8.59
N LYS A 166 -4.20 -22.88 8.92
CA LYS A 166 -5.03 -23.81 9.66
C LYS A 166 -6.20 -24.22 8.78
N ASP A 167 -6.58 -25.47 8.90
CA ASP A 167 -7.72 -26.06 8.18
C ASP A 167 -7.63 -25.86 6.66
N GLY A 168 -6.40 -25.80 6.14
CA GLY A 168 -6.12 -25.67 4.71
C GLY A 168 -6.38 -26.99 3.99
N ILE A 169 -7.13 -26.91 2.88
CA ILE A 169 -7.35 -28.00 1.92
C ILE A 169 -6.80 -27.52 0.57
#